data_927e6f23bf3381458a8a624f2bc1f4f5
#
_entry.id   927e6f23bf3381458a8a624f2bc1f4f5
#
_cell.length_a   1.000
_cell.length_b   1.000
_cell.length_c   1.000
_cell.angle_alpha   90.00
_cell.angle_beta   90.00
_cell.angle_gamma   90.00
#
_symmetry.space_group_name_H-M   'P 1'
#
loop_
_entity.id
_entity.type
_entity.pdbx_description
1 polymer ?
#
loop_
_entity_poly.entity_id
_entity_poly.type
_entity_poly.pdbx_seq_one_letter_code
_entity_poly.pdbx_strand_id
1 'polypeptide(L)'
;MTQSTAPSTGAPSASALSAEEVAAIRAGFPYLERPARNSEALAYLDWAATSQKPASAITTEADFYRTSNGAAGRSTYQLADEATATFEDARDAVAAFVGARGSELVFTKNATEAINLVALAIGHASLGRSASRGGGAAAADD
;
A
#
# COMPACT_ATOMS: atom_id res chain seq x y z
N MET A 1 -38.99 -25.61 20.09
CA MET A 1 -37.96 -24.55 20.33
C MET A 1 -36.59 -25.21 20.22
N THR A 2 -36.00 -25.23 19.06
CA THR A 2 -34.68 -25.80 18.78
C THR A 2 -33.67 -24.66 18.68
N GLN A 3 -32.77 -24.57 19.67
CA GLN A 3 -31.66 -23.63 19.65
C GLN A 3 -30.59 -24.12 18.65
N SER A 4 -30.36 -23.32 17.60
CA SER A 4 -29.26 -23.51 16.67
C SER A 4 -28.01 -22.89 17.29
N THR A 5 -27.07 -23.73 17.74
CA THR A 5 -25.72 -23.34 18.13
C THR A 5 -24.86 -23.19 16.87
N ALA A 6 -24.56 -21.95 16.47
CA ALA A 6 -23.58 -21.69 15.45
C ALA A 6 -22.17 -22.05 15.98
N PRO A 7 -21.29 -22.67 15.17
CA PRO A 7 -19.91 -22.93 15.58
C PRO A 7 -19.12 -21.61 15.66
N SER A 8 -18.53 -21.33 16.82
CA SER A 8 -17.59 -20.23 16.99
C SER A 8 -16.31 -20.61 16.24
N THR A 9 -16.05 -19.99 15.11
CA THR A 9 -14.74 -19.98 14.47
C THR A 9 -13.80 -19.14 15.33
N GLY A 10 -13.10 -19.81 16.26
CA GLY A 10 -11.99 -19.20 16.99
C GLY A 10 -10.91 -18.77 16.00
N ALA A 11 -10.65 -17.47 15.91
CA ALA A 11 -9.48 -16.96 15.20
C ALA A 11 -8.22 -17.65 15.79
N PRO A 12 -7.22 -18.04 14.97
CA PRO A 12 -6.01 -18.63 15.49
C PRO A 12 -5.39 -17.66 16.50
N SER A 13 -5.14 -18.11 17.71
CA SER A 13 -4.43 -17.38 18.74
C SER A 13 -3.03 -17.08 18.19
N ALA A 14 -2.78 -15.82 17.81
CA ALA A 14 -1.43 -15.40 17.47
C ALA A 14 -0.56 -15.63 18.71
N SER A 15 0.38 -16.58 18.62
CA SER A 15 1.35 -16.80 19.68
C SER A 15 2.15 -15.50 19.87
N ALA A 16 2.33 -15.08 21.13
CA ALA A 16 3.17 -13.92 21.41
C ALA A 16 4.60 -14.19 20.91
N LEU A 17 5.20 -13.17 20.28
CA LEU A 17 6.59 -13.25 19.83
C LEU A 17 7.52 -13.50 21.02
N SER A 18 8.50 -14.38 20.87
CA SER A 18 9.58 -14.59 21.82
C SER A 18 10.48 -13.35 21.90
N ALA A 19 11.23 -13.22 22.98
CA ALA A 19 12.21 -12.14 23.13
C ALA A 19 13.28 -12.15 22.03
N GLU A 20 13.66 -13.32 21.54
CA GLU A 20 14.63 -13.49 20.45
C GLU A 20 14.06 -13.01 19.11
N GLU A 21 12.81 -13.36 18.79
CA GLU A 21 12.13 -12.88 17.59
C GLU A 21 11.95 -11.36 17.62
N VAL A 22 11.60 -10.80 18.77
CA VAL A 22 11.50 -9.33 18.94
C VAL A 22 12.85 -8.66 18.72
N ALA A 23 13.93 -9.21 19.27
CA ALA A 23 15.30 -8.70 19.07
C ALA A 23 15.72 -8.76 17.60
N ALA A 24 15.44 -9.87 16.92
CA ALA A 24 15.75 -10.05 15.50
C ALA A 24 14.98 -9.06 14.62
N ILE A 25 13.68 -8.88 14.86
CA ILE A 25 12.87 -7.86 14.14
C ILE A 25 13.42 -6.46 14.40
N ARG A 26 13.74 -6.14 15.65
CA ARG A 26 14.25 -4.83 16.04
C ARG A 26 15.57 -4.49 15.37
N ALA A 27 16.50 -5.46 15.26
CA ALA A 27 17.78 -5.31 14.58
C ALA A 27 17.65 -4.98 13.08
N GLY A 28 16.51 -5.28 12.47
CA GLY A 28 16.20 -4.90 11.10
C GLY A 28 15.91 -3.40 10.90
N PHE A 29 15.79 -2.62 11.98
CA PHE A 29 15.45 -1.20 11.93
C PHE A 29 16.58 -0.34 12.52
N PRO A 30 17.48 0.23 11.69
CA PRO A 30 18.64 0.99 12.17
C PRO A 30 18.29 2.16 13.09
N TYR A 31 17.14 2.79 12.87
CA TYR A 31 16.69 3.90 13.72
C TYR A 31 16.49 3.48 15.18
N LEU A 32 16.11 2.22 15.43
CA LEU A 32 15.85 1.71 16.78
C LEU A 32 17.16 1.36 17.55
N GLU A 33 18.31 1.37 16.88
CA GLU A 33 19.61 1.15 17.52
C GLU A 33 20.10 2.40 18.27
N ARG A 34 19.60 3.59 17.90
CA ARG A 34 19.99 4.81 18.60
C ARG A 34 19.48 4.81 20.05
N PRO A 35 20.27 5.30 21.01
CA PRO A 35 19.80 5.42 22.38
C PRO A 35 18.74 6.53 22.51
N ALA A 36 17.83 6.39 23.48
CA ALA A 36 16.99 7.45 23.95
C ALA A 36 17.83 8.53 24.71
N ARG A 37 17.18 9.62 25.12
CA ARG A 37 17.87 10.78 25.71
C ARG A 37 18.68 10.44 26.99
N ASN A 38 18.27 9.43 27.72
CA ASN A 38 18.90 8.94 28.96
C ASN A 38 19.79 7.71 28.73
N SER A 39 20.22 7.43 27.49
CA SER A 39 21.00 6.25 27.07
C SER A 39 20.29 4.92 27.24
N GLU A 40 18.99 4.90 27.46
CA GLU A 40 18.17 3.68 27.45
C GLU A 40 17.81 3.25 26.01
N ALA A 41 17.32 2.03 25.86
CA ALA A 41 16.84 1.53 24.60
C ALA A 41 15.64 2.36 24.11
N LEU A 42 15.68 2.78 22.85
CA LEU A 42 14.59 3.57 22.25
C LEU A 42 13.33 2.70 22.10
N ALA A 43 12.24 3.12 22.70
CA ALA A 43 10.89 2.64 22.43
C ALA A 43 10.19 3.65 21.50
N TYR A 44 9.99 3.27 20.24
CA TYR A 44 9.29 4.11 19.26
C TYR A 44 7.84 3.64 19.11
N LEU A 45 6.88 4.47 19.52
CA LEU A 45 5.46 4.11 19.57
C LEU A 45 4.60 4.94 18.59
N ASP A 46 5.19 5.85 17.82
CA ASP A 46 4.49 6.77 16.92
C ASP A 46 4.46 6.28 15.46
N TRP A 47 4.20 4.99 15.27
CA TRP A 47 4.13 4.37 13.94
C TRP A 47 2.97 4.91 13.08
N ALA A 48 1.90 5.40 13.71
CA ALA A 48 0.76 5.98 13.01
C ALA A 48 1.11 7.30 12.32
N ALA A 49 2.00 8.10 12.90
CA ALA A 49 2.46 9.34 12.29
C ALA A 49 3.50 9.07 11.21
N THR A 50 4.49 8.21 11.49
CA THR A 50 5.49 7.78 10.51
C THR A 50 6.09 6.45 10.90
N SER A 51 6.16 5.52 9.94
CA SER A 51 6.81 4.22 10.12
C SER A 51 8.31 4.33 9.95
N GLN A 52 9.08 3.72 10.85
CA GLN A 52 10.51 3.59 10.67
C GLN A 52 10.83 2.65 9.51
N LYS A 53 11.91 2.93 8.80
CA LYS A 53 12.28 2.16 7.61
C LYS A 53 13.21 1.01 8.00
N PRO A 54 12.95 -0.23 7.58
CA PRO A 54 13.90 -1.32 7.73
C PRO A 54 15.13 -1.08 6.86
N ALA A 55 16.27 -1.64 7.27
CA ALA A 55 17.53 -1.53 6.52
C ALA A 55 17.38 -1.98 5.06
N SER A 56 16.61 -3.03 4.81
CA SER A 56 16.31 -3.52 3.46
C SER A 56 15.64 -2.46 2.58
N ALA A 57 14.65 -1.73 3.08
CA ALA A 57 13.99 -0.67 2.30
C ALA A 57 14.94 0.48 1.99
N ILE A 58 15.78 0.91 2.96
CA ILE A 58 16.76 1.97 2.77
C ILE A 58 17.79 1.56 1.71
N THR A 59 18.30 0.33 1.80
CA THR A 59 19.30 -0.19 0.86
C THR A 59 18.71 -0.35 -0.55
N THR A 60 17.52 -0.92 -0.68
CA THR A 60 16.85 -1.10 -1.97
C THR A 60 16.62 0.24 -2.67
N GLU A 61 16.15 1.26 -1.96
CA GLU A 61 15.98 2.61 -2.52
C GLU A 61 17.32 3.20 -2.96
N ALA A 62 18.35 3.11 -2.13
CA ALA A 62 19.68 3.62 -2.46
C ALA A 62 20.29 2.89 -3.67
N ASP A 63 20.13 1.59 -3.77
CA ASP A 63 20.64 0.78 -4.88
C ASP A 63 19.89 1.05 -6.17
N PHE A 64 18.57 1.25 -6.11
CA PHE A 64 17.81 1.70 -7.27
C PHE A 64 18.38 3.00 -7.86
N TYR A 65 18.64 4.00 -7.03
CA TYR A 65 19.23 5.25 -7.51
C TYR A 65 20.66 5.11 -8.04
N ARG A 66 21.42 4.14 -7.52
CA ARG A 66 22.81 3.91 -7.97
C ARG A 66 22.90 3.13 -9.28
N THR A 67 21.95 2.24 -9.55
CA THR A 67 22.11 1.19 -10.57
C THR A 67 21.00 1.16 -11.62
N SER A 68 19.75 1.52 -11.28
CA SER A 68 18.57 1.22 -12.09
C SER A 68 17.63 2.40 -12.28
N ASN A 69 18.07 3.63 -11.92
CA ASN A 69 17.22 4.80 -12.03
C ASN A 69 16.98 5.20 -13.50
N GLY A 70 15.86 4.74 -14.05
CA GLY A 70 15.40 5.00 -15.40
C GLY A 70 13.98 5.56 -15.45
N ALA A 71 13.54 6.00 -16.63
CA ALA A 71 12.20 6.53 -16.85
C ALA A 71 11.18 5.38 -16.98
N ALA A 72 10.60 4.95 -15.85
CA ALA A 72 9.59 3.89 -15.85
C ALA A 72 8.37 4.24 -16.74
N GLY A 73 7.92 3.29 -17.55
CA GLY A 73 6.64 3.30 -18.24
C GLY A 73 6.58 4.03 -19.60
N ARG A 74 7.61 4.78 -20.03
CA ARG A 74 7.49 5.62 -21.24
C ARG A 74 8.68 5.66 -22.19
N SER A 75 9.68 4.83 -22.02
CA SER A 75 10.90 4.85 -22.84
C SER A 75 11.27 3.44 -23.27
N THR A 76 12.00 3.35 -24.41
CA THR A 76 12.32 2.08 -25.08
C THR A 76 13.83 1.76 -24.97
N TYR A 77 14.48 2.18 -23.90
CA TYR A 77 15.89 1.83 -23.65
C TYR A 77 15.99 0.92 -22.41
N GLN A 78 17.05 0.12 -22.34
CA GLN A 78 17.23 -0.93 -21.35
C GLN A 78 16.94 -0.50 -19.90
N LEU A 79 17.51 0.63 -19.45
CA LEU A 79 17.30 1.07 -18.05
C LEU A 79 15.84 1.48 -17.76
N ALA A 80 15.10 1.93 -18.76
CA ALA A 80 13.68 2.22 -18.60
C ALA A 80 12.85 0.94 -18.50
N ASP A 81 13.22 -0.10 -19.23
CA ASP A 81 12.56 -1.40 -19.15
C ASP A 81 12.82 -2.04 -17.78
N GLU A 82 14.05 -1.99 -17.28
CA GLU A 82 14.43 -2.48 -15.95
C GLU A 82 13.69 -1.73 -14.84
N ALA A 83 13.64 -0.40 -14.92
CA ALA A 83 12.90 0.42 -13.96
C ALA A 83 11.39 0.16 -14.01
N THR A 84 10.84 -0.06 -15.21
CA THR A 84 9.43 -0.41 -15.39
C THR A 84 9.12 -1.78 -14.77
N ALA A 85 9.94 -2.78 -15.03
CA ALA A 85 9.79 -4.12 -14.46
C ALA A 85 9.81 -4.03 -12.92
N THR A 86 10.80 -3.35 -12.35
CA THR A 86 10.91 -3.16 -10.90
C THR A 86 9.66 -2.50 -10.30
N PHE A 87 9.10 -1.49 -10.97
CA PHE A 87 7.90 -0.80 -10.52
C PHE A 87 6.65 -1.69 -10.57
N GLU A 88 6.48 -2.45 -11.65
CA GLU A 88 5.33 -3.34 -11.80
C GLU A 88 5.42 -4.57 -10.87
N ASP A 89 6.60 -5.13 -10.67
CA ASP A 89 6.84 -6.20 -9.69
C ASP A 89 6.48 -5.74 -8.26
N ALA A 90 6.87 -4.52 -7.91
CA ALA A 90 6.50 -3.92 -6.61
C ALA A 90 4.98 -3.71 -6.50
N ARG A 91 4.31 -3.27 -7.60
CA ARG A 91 2.87 -3.13 -7.66
C ARG A 91 2.17 -4.46 -7.40
N ASP A 92 2.59 -5.51 -8.09
CA ASP A 92 2.01 -6.84 -7.97
C ASP A 92 2.23 -7.43 -6.57
N ALA A 93 3.41 -7.23 -5.98
CA ALA A 93 3.70 -7.68 -4.62
C ALA A 93 2.78 -6.99 -3.58
N VAL A 94 2.58 -5.67 -3.68
CA VAL A 94 1.68 -4.93 -2.78
C VAL A 94 0.23 -5.32 -3.03
N ALA A 95 -0.19 -5.48 -4.28
CA ALA A 95 -1.55 -5.91 -4.62
C ALA A 95 -1.84 -7.30 -4.04
N ALA A 96 -0.93 -8.26 -4.20
CA ALA A 96 -1.06 -9.59 -3.62
C ALA A 96 -1.16 -9.55 -2.09
N PHE A 97 -0.38 -8.70 -1.43
CA PHE A 97 -0.41 -8.53 0.03
C PHE A 97 -1.79 -8.08 0.55
N VAL A 98 -2.47 -7.19 -0.20
CA VAL A 98 -3.81 -6.71 0.17
C VAL A 98 -4.95 -7.53 -0.45
N GLY A 99 -4.66 -8.61 -1.17
CA GLY A 99 -5.66 -9.48 -1.81
C GLY A 99 -6.29 -8.88 -3.06
N ALA A 100 -5.61 -7.97 -3.74
CA ALA A 100 -6.02 -7.32 -4.99
C ALA A 100 -5.17 -7.77 -6.19
N ARG A 101 -5.51 -7.32 -7.39
CA ARG A 101 -4.70 -7.46 -8.61
C ARG A 101 -3.88 -6.19 -8.82
N GLY A 102 -2.72 -6.27 -9.50
CA GLY A 102 -1.91 -5.10 -9.83
C GLY A 102 -2.69 -4.00 -10.55
N SER A 103 -3.63 -4.37 -11.44
CA SER A 103 -4.52 -3.43 -12.13
C SER A 103 -5.52 -2.69 -11.24
N GLU A 104 -5.72 -3.14 -10.01
CA GLU A 104 -6.61 -2.52 -9.01
C GLU A 104 -5.84 -1.64 -8.00
N LEU A 105 -4.51 -1.63 -8.09
CA LEU A 105 -3.64 -0.87 -7.19
C LEU A 105 -3.17 0.43 -7.85
N VAL A 106 -3.37 1.55 -7.14
CA VAL A 106 -2.86 2.86 -7.53
C VAL A 106 -1.97 3.40 -6.43
N PHE A 107 -0.70 3.67 -6.74
CA PHE A 107 0.20 4.36 -5.83
C PHE A 107 -0.14 5.85 -5.76
N THR A 108 -0.23 6.38 -4.54
CA THR A 108 -0.46 7.80 -4.25
C THR A 108 0.61 8.31 -3.29
N LYS A 109 0.81 9.63 -3.24
CA LYS A 109 1.80 10.24 -2.35
C LYS A 109 1.44 10.12 -0.87
N ASN A 110 0.14 10.09 -0.58
CA ASN A 110 -0.39 10.03 0.79
C ASN A 110 -1.89 9.72 0.78
N ALA A 111 -2.46 9.51 1.97
CA ALA A 111 -3.89 9.22 2.15
C ALA A 111 -4.80 10.36 1.64
N THR A 112 -4.38 11.62 1.75
CA THR A 112 -5.16 12.76 1.26
C THR A 112 -5.36 12.67 -0.26
N GLU A 113 -4.31 12.38 -1.01
CA GLU A 113 -4.40 12.18 -2.46
C GLU A 113 -5.28 10.98 -2.80
N ALA A 114 -5.12 9.86 -2.08
CA ALA A 114 -5.94 8.66 -2.27
C ALA A 114 -7.44 8.94 -2.08
N ILE A 115 -7.81 9.62 -1.00
CA ILE A 115 -9.20 9.97 -0.70
C ILE A 115 -9.76 10.92 -1.77
N ASN A 116 -9.02 11.93 -2.19
CA ASN A 116 -9.44 12.85 -3.24
C ASN A 116 -9.59 12.13 -4.59
N LEU A 117 -8.70 11.21 -4.93
CA LEU A 117 -8.82 10.41 -6.16
C LEU A 117 -10.11 9.60 -6.17
N VAL A 118 -10.43 8.92 -5.05
CA VAL A 118 -11.67 8.15 -4.92
C VAL A 118 -12.90 9.06 -5.01
N ALA A 119 -12.90 10.20 -4.33
CA ALA A 119 -14.00 11.16 -4.37
C ALA A 119 -14.26 11.68 -5.79
N LEU A 120 -13.21 12.04 -6.52
CA LEU A 120 -13.30 12.48 -7.92
C LEU A 120 -13.82 11.35 -8.83
N ALA A 121 -13.31 10.13 -8.69
CA ALA A 121 -13.74 9.00 -9.51
C ALA A 121 -15.23 8.68 -9.31
N ILE A 122 -15.72 8.68 -8.06
CA ILE A 122 -17.14 8.49 -7.75
C ILE A 122 -17.99 9.65 -8.32
N GLY A 123 -17.54 10.90 -8.15
CA GLY A 123 -18.21 12.08 -8.68
C GLY A 123 -18.38 12.02 -10.19
N HIS A 124 -17.32 11.74 -10.93
CA HIS A 124 -17.35 11.59 -12.39
C HIS A 124 -18.25 10.43 -12.84
N ALA A 125 -18.18 9.28 -12.19
CA ALA A 125 -19.05 8.15 -12.50
C ALA A 125 -20.54 8.45 -12.24
N SER A 126 -20.86 9.28 -11.26
CA SER A 126 -22.22 9.69 -10.95
C SER A 126 -22.77 10.68 -11.98
N LEU A 127 -21.98 11.66 -12.41
CA LEU A 127 -22.33 12.62 -13.45
C LEU A 127 -22.53 11.96 -14.81
N GLY A 128 -21.65 11.03 -15.19
CA GLY A 128 -21.77 10.26 -16.43
C GLY A 128 -23.06 9.41 -16.49
N ARG A 129 -23.47 8.81 -15.37
CA ARG A 129 -24.73 8.07 -15.27
C ARG A 129 -25.96 8.97 -15.35
N SER A 130 -25.88 10.20 -14.83
CA SER A 130 -26.96 11.19 -14.91
C SER A 130 -27.16 11.69 -16.34
N ALA A 131 -26.08 11.99 -17.07
CA ALA A 131 -26.13 12.44 -18.46
C ALA A 131 -26.71 11.37 -19.40
N SER A 132 -26.39 10.09 -19.20
CA SER A 132 -26.92 8.98 -20.01
C SER A 132 -28.41 8.70 -19.76
N ARG A 133 -28.94 9.06 -18.59
CA ARG A 133 -30.38 8.94 -18.28
C ARG A 133 -31.21 10.10 -18.76
N GLY A 134 -30.62 11.29 -18.93
CA GLY A 134 -31.33 12.49 -19.43
C GLY A 134 -31.50 12.58 -20.95
N GLY A 135 -30.74 11.81 -21.73
CA GLY A 135 -30.75 11.83 -23.18
C GLY A 135 -31.87 11.03 -23.87
N GLY A 136 -32.74 10.36 -23.12
CA GLY A 136 -33.76 9.46 -23.67
C GLY A 136 -35.20 10.03 -23.73
N ALA A 137 -35.44 11.29 -23.37
CA ALA A 137 -36.81 11.85 -23.24
C ALA A 137 -37.17 12.99 -24.22
N ALA A 138 -36.48 13.12 -25.34
CA ALA A 138 -36.80 14.16 -26.32
C ALA A 138 -36.77 13.64 -27.77
N ALA A 139 -37.62 12.67 -28.10
CA ALA A 139 -37.95 12.30 -29.48
C ALA A 139 -39.22 11.44 -29.52
N ALA A 140 -40.37 12.07 -29.25
CA ALA A 140 -41.67 11.59 -29.68
C ALA A 140 -42.66 12.74 -29.49
N ASP A 141 -42.81 13.60 -30.51
CA ASP A 141 -43.98 14.32 -30.91
C ASP A 141 -43.60 15.17 -32.12
N ASP A 142 -43.88 14.62 -33.33
CA ASP A 142 -44.51 15.31 -34.49
C ASP A 142 -44.93 14.22 -35.50
#